data_7179c234cb4302c38f78ed757fb45e17
#
_entry.id   7179c234cb4302c38f78ed757fb45e17
#
_cell.length_a   1.000
_cell.length_b   1.000
_cell.length_c   1.000
_cell.angle_alpha   90.00
_cell.angle_beta   90.00
_cell.angle_gamma   90.00
#
_symmetry.space_group_name_H-M   'P 1'
#
loop_
_entity.id
_entity.type
_entity.pdbx_description
1 polymer ?
#
loop_
_entity_poly.entity_id
_entity_poly.type
_entity_poly.pdbx_seq_one_letter_code
_entity_poly.pdbx_strand_id
1 'polypeptide(L)'
;MKKILISLFLIISVIGLSESDRETGITAERTEATATQTETSTESGTDDGGETVENPEQQKTTAGFYEYRPQILIQLDEQMKGAGRGSIGQLNAKYEQELNAYLEMYSYDSDRIFYLANEYMLLNNYNRANKIFLKDNKDIKNVFGAATTYRFMGQNENAIQKYTQAISMNPNFAESYLGRGLANRNLDNYDSAVNDLQIYISKTGAHDGYVALADVYFKMGKNKEAYGIASQGLAKYRDSKILRTLANNIYKNKID
;
A
#
# COMPACT_ATOMS: atom_id res chain seq x y z
N MET A 1 -18.49 8.14 3.57
CA MET A 1 -17.22 8.65 4.09
C MET A 1 -16.16 7.54 4.34
N LYS A 2 -16.53 6.28 4.67
CA LYS A 2 -15.55 5.17 4.90
C LYS A 2 -14.73 4.74 3.66
N LYS A 3 -15.24 4.91 2.45
CA LYS A 3 -14.54 4.50 1.20
C LYS A 3 -13.32 5.38 0.82
N ILE A 4 -13.27 6.63 1.27
CA ILE A 4 -12.21 7.58 0.92
C ILE A 4 -10.94 7.34 1.74
N LEU A 5 -11.06 6.91 3.01
CA LEU A 5 -9.89 6.63 3.87
C LEU A 5 -9.09 5.40 3.40
N ILE A 6 -9.75 4.40 2.82
CA ILE A 6 -9.12 3.17 2.34
C ILE A 6 -8.25 3.46 1.10
N SER A 7 -8.73 4.34 0.22
CA SER A 7 -7.97 4.80 -0.96
C SER A 7 -6.69 5.54 -0.55
N LEU A 8 -6.75 6.35 0.51
CA LEU A 8 -5.59 7.11 1.00
C LEU A 8 -4.51 6.20 1.61
N PHE A 9 -4.88 5.14 2.32
CA PHE A 9 -3.93 4.17 2.90
C PHE A 9 -3.21 3.33 1.84
N LEU A 10 -3.91 2.94 0.78
CA LEU A 10 -3.30 2.25 -0.37
C LEU A 10 -2.28 3.14 -1.11
N ILE A 11 -2.55 4.44 -1.20
CA ILE A 11 -1.67 5.40 -1.87
C ILE A 11 -0.38 5.63 -1.06
N ILE A 12 -0.47 5.75 0.28
CA ILE A 12 0.71 5.95 1.13
C ILE A 12 1.65 4.74 1.09
N SER A 13 1.13 3.51 1.01
CA SER A 13 1.94 2.30 0.86
C SER A 13 2.53 2.12 -0.55
N VAL A 14 2.00 2.79 -1.57
CA VAL A 14 2.53 2.75 -2.94
C VAL A 14 3.80 3.60 -3.09
N ILE A 15 3.96 4.69 -2.32
CA ILE A 15 5.10 5.61 -2.37
C ILE A 15 6.32 5.09 -1.58
N GLY A 16 6.28 3.89 -1.01
CA GLY A 16 7.44 3.29 -0.35
C GLY A 16 8.65 3.27 -1.28
N LEU A 17 9.48 4.31 -1.15
CA LEU A 17 10.78 4.41 -1.81
C LEU A 17 11.66 3.27 -1.27
N SER A 18 12.43 2.60 -2.14
CA SER A 18 13.34 1.53 -1.73
C SER A 18 14.42 2.05 -0.77
N GLU A 19 15.12 1.16 -0.06
CA GLU A 19 16.22 1.58 0.82
C GLU A 19 17.31 2.37 0.08
N SER A 20 17.52 2.13 -1.22
CA SER A 20 18.40 2.92 -2.08
C SER A 20 17.97 4.39 -2.22
N ASP A 21 16.68 4.68 -2.04
CA ASP A 21 16.15 6.04 -2.13
C ASP A 21 16.39 6.85 -0.85
N ARG A 22 16.74 6.19 0.29
CA ARG A 22 17.12 6.86 1.54
C ARG A 22 18.47 7.56 1.45
N GLU A 23 19.40 7.06 0.66
CA GLU A 23 20.71 7.69 0.44
C GLU A 23 20.62 8.97 -0.42
N THR A 24 19.55 9.13 -1.19
CA THR A 24 19.31 10.33 -2.03
C THR A 24 18.59 11.47 -1.31
N GLY A 25 18.30 11.35 -0.02
CA GLY A 25 17.66 12.40 0.79
C GLY A 25 16.17 12.60 0.54
N ILE A 26 15.50 11.66 -0.16
CA ILE A 26 14.06 11.69 -0.36
C ILE A 26 13.39 10.92 0.79
N THR A 27 13.36 11.51 1.98
CA THR A 27 12.58 10.98 3.10
C THR A 27 11.13 11.43 2.94
N ALA A 28 10.20 10.47 2.96
CA ALA A 28 8.78 10.76 2.99
C ALA A 28 8.44 11.48 4.32
N GLU A 29 8.13 12.77 4.27
CA GLU A 29 7.55 13.47 5.41
C GLU A 29 6.16 12.88 5.71
N ARG A 30 6.02 12.35 6.91
CA ARG A 30 4.76 11.87 7.49
C ARG A 30 3.87 13.08 7.76
N THR A 31 2.90 13.35 6.89
CA THR A 31 1.88 14.37 7.15
C THR A 31 0.88 13.83 8.17
N GLU A 32 0.99 14.29 9.41
CA GLU A 32 -0.06 14.14 10.43
C GLU A 32 -1.23 15.07 10.06
N ALA A 33 -2.32 14.48 9.61
CA ALA A 33 -3.58 15.19 9.48
C ALA A 33 -4.34 15.12 10.80
N THR A 34 -4.37 16.23 11.53
CA THR A 34 -5.17 16.43 12.74
C THR A 34 -6.66 16.41 12.37
N ALA A 35 -7.37 15.39 12.79
CA ALA A 35 -8.83 15.33 12.66
C ALA A 35 -9.48 16.01 13.85
N THR A 36 -10.13 17.14 13.61
CA THR A 36 -11.00 17.85 14.58
C THR A 36 -12.27 17.05 14.82
N GLN A 37 -12.54 16.72 16.06
CA GLN A 37 -13.79 16.11 16.52
C GLN A 37 -14.92 17.12 16.47
N THR A 38 -16.10 16.69 15.97
CA THR A 38 -17.37 17.34 16.29
C THR A 38 -18.34 16.26 16.76
N GLU A 39 -18.65 16.30 18.03
CA GLU A 39 -19.70 15.50 18.67
C GLU A 39 -21.08 16.05 18.31
N THR A 40 -22.04 15.18 18.03
CA THR A 40 -23.46 15.44 18.30
C THR A 40 -24.16 14.16 18.70
N SER A 41 -24.84 14.26 19.80
CA SER A 41 -25.55 13.30 20.61
C SER A 41 -26.99 13.03 20.14
N THR A 42 -27.56 11.95 20.77
CA THR A 42 -29.01 11.61 21.03
C THR A 42 -29.70 10.85 19.89
N GLU A 43 -30.58 9.86 20.09
CA GLU A 43 -31.37 9.37 21.22
C GLU A 43 -31.88 7.93 20.97
N SER A 44 -32.14 7.25 22.03
CA SER A 44 -33.03 6.16 22.48
C SER A 44 -34.01 5.45 21.51
N GLY A 45 -34.18 4.13 21.73
CA GLY A 45 -35.39 3.37 21.40
C GLY A 45 -35.27 1.84 21.44
N THR A 46 -35.67 1.25 22.60
CA THR A 46 -36.38 0.00 22.90
C THR A 46 -36.02 -1.35 22.25
N ASP A 47 -35.59 -2.23 23.12
CA ASP A 47 -35.81 -3.66 23.39
C ASP A 47 -36.72 -4.44 22.42
N ASP A 48 -36.18 -5.52 21.86
CA ASP A 48 -36.88 -6.79 21.64
C ASP A 48 -35.85 -7.95 21.55
N GLY A 49 -36.14 -8.99 22.35
CA GLY A 49 -35.25 -10.12 22.56
C GLY A 49 -35.25 -11.11 21.37
N GLY A 50 -34.09 -11.30 20.78
CA GLY A 50 -33.78 -12.38 19.86
C GLY A 50 -32.36 -12.87 20.13
N GLU A 51 -32.20 -14.18 20.40
CA GLU A 51 -30.89 -14.83 20.51
C GLU A 51 -30.05 -14.54 19.27
N THR A 52 -29.15 -13.60 19.38
CA THR A 52 -28.16 -13.32 18.33
C THR A 52 -26.97 -14.24 18.52
N VAL A 53 -26.73 -15.07 17.53
CA VAL A 53 -25.41 -15.69 17.28
C VAL A 53 -24.41 -14.54 17.26
N GLU A 54 -23.57 -14.46 18.28
CA GLU A 54 -22.55 -13.41 18.39
C GLU A 54 -21.62 -13.52 17.18
N ASN A 55 -21.81 -12.61 16.25
CA ASN A 55 -20.84 -12.28 15.24
C ASN A 55 -19.60 -11.78 15.98
N PRO A 56 -18.37 -12.32 15.77
CA PRO A 56 -17.18 -11.83 16.46
C PRO A 56 -16.98 -10.36 16.09
N GLU A 57 -17.41 -9.48 16.98
CA GLU A 57 -17.47 -8.05 16.77
C GLU A 57 -16.09 -7.47 16.53
N GLN A 58 -16.04 -6.64 15.54
CA GLN A 58 -14.94 -5.73 15.21
C GLN A 58 -14.57 -4.92 16.45
N GLN A 59 -13.53 -5.33 17.18
CA GLN A 59 -13.03 -4.54 18.28
C GLN A 59 -12.40 -3.25 17.73
N LYS A 60 -12.97 -2.11 18.12
CA LYS A 60 -12.43 -0.79 17.77
C LYS A 60 -11.22 -0.52 18.64
N THR A 61 -10.04 -0.43 18.02
CA THR A 61 -8.82 -0.05 18.75
C THR A 61 -8.89 1.41 19.20
N THR A 62 -8.09 1.80 20.18
CA THR A 62 -7.99 3.18 20.71
C THR A 62 -7.64 4.23 19.64
N ALA A 63 -7.16 3.82 18.47
CA ALA A 63 -6.88 4.68 17.30
C ALA A 63 -8.06 4.80 16.31
N GLY A 64 -9.24 4.20 16.60
CA GLY A 64 -10.41 4.25 15.72
C GLY A 64 -10.37 3.31 14.52
N PHE A 65 -9.39 2.43 14.43
CA PHE A 65 -9.28 1.40 13.41
C PHE A 65 -9.93 0.10 13.89
N TYR A 66 -10.53 -0.65 12.95
CA TYR A 66 -11.02 -1.98 13.22
C TYR A 66 -9.87 -2.97 13.10
N GLU A 67 -9.71 -3.83 14.09
CA GLU A 67 -8.74 -4.89 14.05
C GLU A 67 -9.39 -6.16 13.46
N TYR A 68 -8.80 -6.65 12.37
CA TYR A 68 -9.29 -7.85 11.68
C TYR A 68 -8.53 -9.11 12.08
N ARG A 69 -7.41 -8.96 12.81
CA ARG A 69 -6.68 -10.10 13.33
C ARG A 69 -7.44 -10.73 14.50
N PRO A 70 -7.70 -12.04 14.48
CA PRO A 70 -8.28 -12.72 15.62
C PRO A 70 -7.34 -12.64 16.83
N GLN A 71 -7.92 -12.59 18.04
CA GLN A 71 -7.20 -12.45 19.31
C GLN A 71 -6.11 -13.51 19.50
N ILE A 72 -6.34 -14.74 19.00
CA ILE A 72 -5.34 -15.81 19.07
C ILE A 72 -4.05 -15.46 18.32
N LEU A 73 -4.15 -14.79 17.16
CA LEU A 73 -2.98 -14.37 16.40
C LEU A 73 -2.23 -13.23 17.09
N ILE A 74 -2.94 -12.30 17.73
CA ILE A 74 -2.34 -11.22 18.52
C ILE A 74 -1.58 -11.81 19.72
N GLN A 75 -2.21 -12.74 20.44
CA GLN A 75 -1.57 -13.42 21.59
C GLN A 75 -0.32 -14.18 21.18
N LEU A 76 -0.34 -14.86 20.03
CA LEU A 76 0.81 -15.57 19.51
C LEU A 76 1.94 -14.63 19.09
N ASP A 77 1.61 -13.47 18.49
CA ASP A 77 2.61 -12.44 18.17
C ASP A 77 3.30 -11.91 19.46
N GLU A 78 2.52 -11.66 20.52
CA GLU A 78 3.09 -11.23 21.81
C GLU A 78 3.97 -12.34 22.44
N GLN A 79 3.53 -13.59 22.41
CA GLN A 79 4.33 -14.71 22.90
C GLN A 79 5.66 -14.85 22.13
N MET A 80 5.64 -14.64 20.81
CA MET A 80 6.85 -14.71 19.99
C MET A 80 7.85 -13.58 20.30
N LYS A 81 7.39 -12.40 20.69
CA LYS A 81 8.28 -11.29 21.09
C LYS A 81 9.14 -11.63 22.33
N GLY A 82 8.57 -12.41 23.27
CA GLY A 82 9.26 -12.85 24.48
C GLY A 82 9.93 -14.22 24.39
N ALA A 83 9.79 -14.93 23.27
CA ALA A 83 10.21 -16.32 23.14
C ALA A 83 11.70 -16.49 22.90
N GLY A 84 12.30 -17.48 23.57
CA GLY A 84 13.65 -17.94 23.26
C GLY A 84 13.72 -18.69 21.91
N ARG A 85 14.95 -18.82 21.36
CA ARG A 85 15.17 -19.46 20.05
C ARG A 85 14.58 -20.86 19.91
N GLY A 86 14.49 -21.63 21.01
CA GLY A 86 13.97 -23.00 21.01
C GLY A 86 12.44 -23.10 20.86
N SER A 87 11.68 -22.09 21.29
CA SER A 87 10.21 -22.09 21.27
C SER A 87 9.61 -21.33 20.09
N ILE A 88 10.37 -20.44 19.46
CA ILE A 88 9.87 -19.57 18.39
C ILE A 88 9.38 -20.35 17.17
N GLY A 89 10.02 -21.48 16.85
CA GLY A 89 9.60 -22.36 15.74
C GLY A 89 8.23 -22.98 15.96
N GLN A 90 7.94 -23.45 17.18
CA GLN A 90 6.65 -24.02 17.54
C GLN A 90 5.55 -22.97 17.55
N LEU A 91 5.84 -21.77 18.07
CA LEU A 91 4.90 -20.64 18.06
C LEU A 91 4.57 -20.19 16.63
N ASN A 92 5.56 -20.10 15.75
CA ASN A 92 5.34 -19.80 14.34
C ASN A 92 4.49 -20.88 13.66
N ALA A 93 4.74 -22.17 13.91
CA ALA A 93 3.93 -23.24 13.34
C ALA A 93 2.46 -23.14 13.79
N LYS A 94 2.23 -22.88 15.07
CA LYS A 94 0.88 -22.66 15.61
C LYS A 94 0.23 -21.42 14.99
N TYR A 95 0.98 -20.31 14.87
CA TYR A 95 0.51 -19.09 14.23
C TYR A 95 0.03 -19.36 12.81
N GLU A 96 0.83 -20.05 12.01
CA GLU A 96 0.47 -20.37 10.63
C GLU A 96 -0.74 -21.30 10.54
N GLN A 97 -0.90 -22.22 11.49
CA GLN A 97 -2.09 -23.08 11.58
C GLN A 97 -3.35 -22.25 11.85
N GLU A 98 -3.34 -21.38 12.86
CA GLU A 98 -4.48 -20.53 13.21
C GLU A 98 -4.82 -19.55 12.09
N LEU A 99 -3.80 -18.93 11.47
CA LEU A 99 -3.99 -18.05 10.32
C LEU A 99 -4.64 -18.79 9.14
N ASN A 100 -4.19 -19.99 8.83
CA ASN A 100 -4.77 -20.76 7.72
C ASN A 100 -6.22 -21.14 8.02
N ALA A 101 -6.54 -21.60 9.24
CA ALA A 101 -7.90 -21.92 9.66
C ALA A 101 -8.82 -20.69 9.54
N TYR A 102 -8.36 -19.53 9.98
CA TYR A 102 -9.08 -18.27 9.82
C TYR A 102 -9.34 -17.92 8.35
N LEU A 103 -8.31 -18.02 7.50
CA LEU A 103 -8.44 -17.72 6.07
C LEU A 103 -9.34 -18.69 5.32
N GLU A 104 -9.40 -19.96 5.73
CA GLU A 104 -10.34 -20.94 5.18
C GLU A 104 -11.78 -20.61 5.58
N MET A 105 -12.01 -20.27 6.85
CA MET A 105 -13.33 -19.87 7.36
C MET A 105 -13.90 -18.65 6.62
N TYR A 106 -13.06 -17.69 6.27
CA TYR A 106 -13.46 -16.43 5.64
C TYR A 106 -13.01 -16.31 4.17
N SER A 107 -12.75 -17.44 3.49
CA SER A 107 -12.27 -17.46 2.10
C SER A 107 -13.22 -16.82 1.08
N TYR A 108 -14.49 -16.65 1.42
CA TYR A 108 -15.51 -16.02 0.60
C TYR A 108 -15.65 -14.51 0.85
N ASP A 109 -15.00 -13.97 1.89
CA ASP A 109 -15.09 -12.57 2.31
C ASP A 109 -13.84 -11.79 1.84
N SER A 110 -13.89 -11.28 0.62
CA SER A 110 -12.80 -10.53 0.00
C SER A 110 -12.42 -9.27 0.79
N ASP A 111 -13.39 -8.61 1.41
CA ASP A 111 -13.12 -7.42 2.22
C ASP A 111 -12.37 -7.77 3.50
N ARG A 112 -12.73 -8.86 4.16
CA ARG A 112 -12.03 -9.34 5.36
C ARG A 112 -10.60 -9.74 5.05
N ILE A 113 -10.38 -10.48 3.94
CA ILE A 113 -9.04 -10.82 3.45
C ILE A 113 -8.23 -9.55 3.22
N PHE A 114 -8.81 -8.57 2.54
CA PHE A 114 -8.18 -7.29 2.25
C PHE A 114 -7.77 -6.54 3.52
N TYR A 115 -8.67 -6.38 4.48
CA TYR A 115 -8.38 -5.64 5.70
C TYR A 115 -7.35 -6.35 6.58
N LEU A 116 -7.46 -7.68 6.74
CA LEU A 116 -6.48 -8.46 7.48
C LEU A 116 -5.08 -8.33 6.86
N ALA A 117 -4.98 -8.46 5.54
CA ALA A 117 -3.69 -8.30 4.84
C ALA A 117 -3.10 -6.90 5.04
N ASN A 118 -3.94 -5.84 5.01
CA ASN A 118 -3.47 -4.48 5.25
C ASN A 118 -2.96 -4.24 6.67
N GLU A 119 -3.51 -4.91 7.69
CA GLU A 119 -2.93 -4.84 9.03
C GLU A 119 -1.49 -5.37 9.07
N TYR A 120 -1.19 -6.46 8.33
CA TYR A 120 0.19 -6.95 8.19
C TYR A 120 1.07 -6.02 7.35
N MET A 121 0.50 -5.32 6.37
CA MET A 121 1.22 -4.26 5.66
C MET A 121 1.67 -3.14 6.61
N LEU A 122 0.78 -2.69 7.51
CA LEU A 122 1.09 -1.67 8.51
C LEU A 122 2.18 -2.11 9.49
N LEU A 123 2.28 -3.40 9.76
CA LEU A 123 3.32 -4.00 10.58
C LEU A 123 4.62 -4.28 9.80
N ASN A 124 4.71 -3.87 8.53
CA ASN A 124 5.79 -4.20 7.60
C ASN A 124 6.02 -5.71 7.42
N ASN A 125 5.04 -6.55 7.77
CA ASN A 125 5.10 -7.99 7.56
C ASN A 125 4.58 -8.36 6.17
N TYR A 126 5.34 -7.97 5.14
CA TYR A 126 4.96 -8.13 3.75
C TYR A 126 4.78 -9.59 3.33
N ASN A 127 5.53 -10.52 3.92
CA ASN A 127 5.40 -11.95 3.64
C ASN A 127 4.02 -12.48 4.05
N ARG A 128 3.54 -12.16 5.26
CA ARG A 128 2.21 -12.55 5.73
C ARG A 128 1.13 -11.81 4.96
N ALA A 129 1.27 -10.51 4.76
CA ALA A 129 0.33 -9.74 3.95
C ALA A 129 0.16 -10.34 2.54
N ASN A 130 1.26 -10.67 1.87
CA ASN A 130 1.24 -11.29 0.54
C ASN A 130 0.49 -12.64 0.55
N LYS A 131 0.83 -13.53 1.51
CA LYS A 131 0.17 -14.82 1.67
C LYS A 131 -1.34 -14.68 1.81
N ILE A 132 -1.80 -13.67 2.56
CA ILE A 132 -3.22 -13.40 2.80
C ILE A 132 -3.88 -12.86 1.53
N PHE A 133 -3.32 -11.83 0.89
CA PHE A 133 -3.84 -11.29 -0.37
C PHE A 133 -3.97 -12.36 -1.46
N LEU A 134 -3.02 -13.29 -1.56
CA LEU A 134 -3.03 -14.37 -2.55
C LEU A 134 -4.16 -15.39 -2.35
N LYS A 135 -4.86 -15.40 -1.22
CA LYS A 135 -6.03 -16.26 -0.99
C LYS A 135 -7.22 -15.85 -1.85
N ASP A 136 -7.29 -14.59 -2.26
CA ASP A 136 -8.34 -14.11 -3.15
C ASP A 136 -7.79 -13.43 -4.41
N ASN A 137 -7.83 -14.16 -5.51
CA ASN A 137 -7.42 -13.68 -6.83
C ASN A 137 -8.58 -13.11 -7.66
N LYS A 138 -9.79 -13.01 -7.10
CA LYS A 138 -11.00 -12.56 -7.80
C LYS A 138 -11.33 -11.11 -7.49
N ASP A 139 -10.92 -10.60 -6.35
CA ASP A 139 -11.09 -9.20 -5.98
C ASP A 139 -9.85 -8.40 -6.40
N ILE A 140 -10.07 -7.31 -7.13
CA ILE A 140 -8.99 -6.46 -7.66
C ILE A 140 -8.16 -5.82 -6.55
N LYS A 141 -8.76 -5.51 -5.37
CA LYS A 141 -8.04 -4.92 -4.24
C LYS A 141 -7.01 -5.92 -3.69
N ASN A 142 -7.40 -7.20 -3.60
CA ASN A 142 -6.52 -8.27 -3.13
C ASN A 142 -5.41 -8.57 -4.15
N VAL A 143 -5.73 -8.61 -5.44
CA VAL A 143 -4.73 -8.77 -6.51
C VAL A 143 -3.73 -7.61 -6.51
N PHE A 144 -4.21 -6.38 -6.38
CA PHE A 144 -3.36 -5.18 -6.27
C PHE A 144 -2.53 -5.18 -4.98
N GLY A 145 -3.10 -5.59 -3.85
CA GLY A 145 -2.40 -5.75 -2.58
C GLY A 145 -1.27 -6.77 -2.66
N ALA A 146 -1.51 -7.93 -3.30
CA ALA A 146 -0.47 -8.92 -3.56
C ALA A 146 0.66 -8.37 -4.45
N ALA A 147 0.32 -7.61 -5.50
CA ALA A 147 1.31 -6.95 -6.34
C ALA A 147 2.19 -5.97 -5.54
N THR A 148 1.54 -5.17 -4.70
CA THR A 148 2.22 -4.17 -3.86
C THR A 148 3.15 -4.82 -2.85
N THR A 149 2.73 -5.92 -2.21
CA THR A 149 3.59 -6.68 -1.28
C THR A 149 4.79 -7.30 -2.00
N TYR A 150 4.60 -7.87 -3.20
CA TYR A 150 5.72 -8.37 -4.00
C TYR A 150 6.74 -7.27 -4.30
N ARG A 151 6.29 -6.07 -4.67
CA ARG A 151 7.18 -4.94 -4.92
C ARG A 151 7.95 -4.51 -3.66
N PHE A 152 7.31 -4.46 -2.49
CA PHE A 152 7.99 -4.15 -1.23
C PHE A 152 8.99 -5.22 -0.79
N MET A 153 8.79 -6.47 -1.21
CA MET A 153 9.75 -7.56 -1.01
C MET A 153 10.87 -7.59 -2.06
N GLY A 154 10.90 -6.63 -2.99
CA GLY A 154 11.87 -6.59 -4.10
C GLY A 154 11.60 -7.62 -5.21
N GLN A 155 10.49 -8.35 -5.16
CA GLN A 155 10.10 -9.36 -6.14
C GLN A 155 9.35 -8.68 -7.31
N ASN A 156 10.07 -7.82 -8.04
CA ASN A 156 9.46 -6.90 -9.00
C ASN A 156 8.81 -7.62 -10.20
N GLU A 157 9.32 -8.76 -10.65
CA GLU A 157 8.73 -9.57 -11.73
C GLU A 157 7.35 -10.10 -11.32
N ASN A 158 7.23 -10.64 -10.10
CA ASN A 158 5.97 -11.10 -9.54
C ASN A 158 4.97 -9.94 -9.36
N ALA A 159 5.47 -8.77 -8.94
CA ALA A 159 4.68 -7.57 -8.83
C ALA A 159 4.10 -7.14 -10.19
N ILE A 160 4.92 -7.11 -11.25
CA ILE A 160 4.49 -6.78 -12.62
C ILE A 160 3.39 -7.72 -13.09
N GLN A 161 3.54 -9.03 -12.86
CA GLN A 161 2.51 -10.01 -13.24
C GLN A 161 1.17 -9.71 -12.53
N LYS A 162 1.19 -9.45 -11.23
CA LYS A 162 -0.02 -9.17 -10.46
C LYS A 162 -0.63 -7.81 -10.79
N TYR A 163 0.17 -6.76 -11.00
CA TYR A 163 -0.35 -5.47 -11.50
C TYR A 163 -0.97 -5.61 -12.88
N THR A 164 -0.37 -6.41 -13.77
CA THR A 164 -0.93 -6.69 -15.10
C THR A 164 -2.27 -7.43 -14.99
N GLN A 165 -2.39 -8.38 -14.06
CA GLN A 165 -3.67 -9.02 -13.74
C GLN A 165 -4.70 -7.98 -13.27
N ALA A 166 -4.35 -7.09 -12.34
CA ALA A 166 -5.25 -6.05 -11.85
C ALA A 166 -5.70 -5.09 -12.98
N ILE A 167 -4.80 -4.71 -13.87
CA ILE A 167 -5.11 -3.89 -15.06
C ILE A 167 -6.08 -4.63 -16.00
N SER A 168 -5.90 -5.94 -16.19
CA SER A 168 -6.83 -6.72 -17.03
C SER A 168 -8.22 -6.85 -16.42
N MET A 169 -8.33 -6.88 -15.09
CA MET A 169 -9.60 -6.90 -14.36
C MET A 169 -10.32 -5.55 -14.44
N ASN A 170 -9.58 -4.45 -14.32
CA ASN A 170 -10.12 -3.09 -14.46
C ASN A 170 -9.07 -2.13 -15.02
N PRO A 171 -9.11 -1.84 -16.34
CA PRO A 171 -8.18 -0.89 -16.96
C PRO A 171 -8.30 0.56 -16.45
N ASN A 172 -9.35 0.87 -15.68
CA ASN A 172 -9.52 2.19 -15.07
C ASN A 172 -8.96 2.29 -13.64
N PHE A 173 -8.47 1.19 -13.08
CA PHE A 173 -7.82 1.20 -11.78
C PHE A 173 -6.39 1.75 -11.93
N ALA A 174 -6.27 3.08 -11.85
CA ALA A 174 -5.07 3.83 -12.20
C ALA A 174 -3.84 3.44 -11.36
N GLU A 175 -4.04 3.12 -10.08
CA GLU A 175 -2.99 2.75 -9.12
C GLU A 175 -2.17 1.54 -9.57
N SER A 176 -2.78 0.63 -10.36
CA SER A 176 -2.08 -0.52 -10.91
C SER A 176 -1.01 -0.12 -11.94
N TYR A 177 -1.26 0.94 -12.72
CA TYR A 177 -0.23 1.48 -13.64
C TYR A 177 0.91 2.14 -12.87
N LEU A 178 0.62 2.92 -11.81
CA LEU A 178 1.67 3.46 -10.94
C LEU A 178 2.52 2.33 -10.35
N GLY A 179 1.87 1.33 -9.75
CA GLY A 179 2.57 0.19 -9.13
C GLY A 179 3.43 -0.59 -10.12
N ARG A 180 2.92 -0.87 -11.34
CA ARG A 180 3.66 -1.58 -12.39
C ARG A 180 4.79 -0.73 -12.95
N GLY A 181 4.57 0.57 -13.12
CA GLY A 181 5.61 1.52 -13.52
C GLY A 181 6.77 1.57 -12.54
N LEU A 182 6.47 1.60 -11.22
CA LEU A 182 7.50 1.56 -10.17
C LEU A 182 8.25 0.22 -10.14
N ALA A 183 7.55 -0.91 -10.34
CA ALA A 183 8.19 -2.22 -10.42
C ALA A 183 9.10 -2.35 -11.66
N ASN A 184 8.65 -1.84 -12.81
CA ASN A 184 9.46 -1.75 -14.03
C ASN A 184 10.70 -0.85 -13.85
N ARG A 185 10.54 0.31 -13.18
CA ARG A 185 11.66 1.19 -12.81
C ARG A 185 12.72 0.46 -11.97
N ASN A 186 12.28 -0.35 -11.01
CA ASN A 186 13.18 -1.10 -10.14
C ASN A 186 13.97 -2.20 -10.87
N LEU A 187 13.49 -2.64 -12.04
CA LEU A 187 14.17 -3.59 -12.93
C LEU A 187 14.87 -2.89 -14.10
N ASP A 188 15.01 -1.57 -14.06
CA ASP A 188 15.58 -0.73 -15.11
C ASP A 188 14.86 -0.85 -16.47
N ASN A 189 13.63 -1.37 -16.48
CA ASN A 189 12.75 -1.42 -17.65
C ASN A 189 12.09 -0.05 -17.87
N TYR A 190 12.92 0.97 -18.10
CA TYR A 190 12.51 2.37 -18.07
C TYR A 190 11.45 2.73 -19.11
N ASP A 191 11.49 2.20 -20.31
CA ASP A 191 10.49 2.52 -21.35
C ASP A 191 9.10 2.02 -20.94
N SER A 192 9.00 0.84 -20.34
CA SER A 192 7.76 0.30 -19.77
C SER A 192 7.27 1.15 -18.60
N ALA A 193 8.21 1.57 -17.73
CA ALA A 193 7.90 2.45 -16.60
C ALA A 193 7.34 3.80 -17.06
N VAL A 194 7.97 4.43 -18.06
CA VAL A 194 7.52 5.71 -18.66
C VAL A 194 6.10 5.58 -19.17
N ASN A 195 5.81 4.53 -19.96
CA ASN A 195 4.48 4.31 -20.52
C ASN A 195 3.41 4.19 -19.42
N ASP A 196 3.64 3.35 -18.42
CA ASP A 196 2.70 3.15 -17.31
C ASP A 196 2.48 4.44 -16.50
N LEU A 197 3.54 5.17 -16.19
CA LEU A 197 3.46 6.41 -15.42
C LEU A 197 2.77 7.54 -16.19
N GLN A 198 2.94 7.61 -17.52
CA GLN A 198 2.18 8.54 -18.36
C GLN A 198 0.69 8.22 -18.36
N ILE A 199 0.32 6.94 -18.45
CA ILE A 199 -1.08 6.51 -18.33
C ILE A 199 -1.63 6.91 -16.96
N TYR A 200 -0.89 6.65 -15.88
CA TYR A 200 -1.30 7.04 -14.53
C TYR A 200 -1.55 8.55 -14.40
N ILE A 201 -0.60 9.36 -14.88
CA ILE A 201 -0.73 10.84 -14.86
C ILE A 201 -1.94 11.28 -15.68
N SER A 202 -2.15 10.70 -16.87
CA SER A 202 -3.28 11.06 -17.73
C SER A 202 -4.65 10.77 -17.09
N LYS A 203 -4.73 9.69 -16.29
CA LYS A 203 -5.95 9.29 -15.59
C LYS A 203 -6.21 10.10 -14.32
N THR A 204 -5.16 10.44 -13.58
CA THR A 204 -5.28 11.00 -12.22
C THR A 204 -4.78 12.43 -12.11
N GLY A 205 -3.74 12.75 -12.87
CA GLY A 205 -2.95 13.96 -12.70
C GLY A 205 -2.34 14.08 -11.30
N ALA A 206 -2.15 12.96 -10.59
CA ALA A 206 -1.70 12.93 -9.20
C ALA A 206 -0.21 13.28 -9.05
N HIS A 207 0.15 13.84 -7.90
CA HIS A 207 1.48 14.35 -7.58
C HIS A 207 2.58 13.29 -7.72
N ASP A 208 2.32 12.10 -7.19
CA ASP A 208 3.26 10.97 -7.17
C ASP A 208 3.63 10.45 -8.58
N GLY A 209 2.69 10.56 -9.53
CA GLY A 209 2.96 10.25 -10.94
C GLY A 209 4.04 11.16 -11.54
N TYR A 210 3.96 12.47 -11.27
CA TYR A 210 5.00 13.41 -11.74
C TYR A 210 6.35 13.15 -11.09
N VAL A 211 6.36 12.86 -9.77
CA VAL A 211 7.59 12.49 -9.05
C VAL A 211 8.21 11.23 -9.66
N ALA A 212 7.43 10.17 -9.82
CA ALA A 212 7.91 8.90 -10.33
C ALA A 212 8.42 9.01 -11.78
N LEU A 213 7.69 9.72 -12.65
CA LEU A 213 8.07 9.86 -14.06
C LEU A 213 9.33 10.73 -14.23
N ALA A 214 9.46 11.81 -13.45
CA ALA A 214 10.66 12.64 -13.46
C ALA A 214 11.89 11.85 -12.97
N ASP A 215 11.73 11.02 -11.91
CA ASP A 215 12.79 10.13 -11.44
C ASP A 215 13.21 9.09 -12.48
N VAL A 216 12.26 8.48 -13.20
CA VAL A 216 12.56 7.53 -14.28
C VAL A 216 13.37 8.21 -15.39
N TYR A 217 12.95 9.37 -15.89
CA TYR A 217 13.72 10.09 -16.90
C TYR A 217 15.11 10.50 -16.40
N PHE A 218 15.22 10.87 -15.14
CA PHE A 218 16.52 11.20 -14.55
C PHE A 218 17.46 9.98 -14.49
N LYS A 219 16.95 8.81 -14.08
CA LYS A 219 17.69 7.53 -14.11
C LYS A 219 18.11 7.11 -15.53
N MET A 220 17.32 7.48 -16.54
CA MET A 220 17.68 7.27 -17.97
C MET A 220 18.75 8.25 -18.47
N GLY A 221 19.18 9.23 -17.67
CA GLY A 221 20.05 10.32 -18.10
C GLY A 221 19.35 11.36 -18.99
N LYS A 222 18.02 11.27 -19.16
CA LYS A 222 17.19 12.22 -19.94
C LYS A 222 16.84 13.43 -19.08
N ASN A 223 17.86 14.21 -18.73
CA ASN A 223 17.73 15.32 -17.75
C ASN A 223 16.75 16.40 -18.19
N LYS A 224 16.66 16.66 -19.49
CA LYS A 224 15.77 17.67 -20.06
C LYS A 224 14.30 17.28 -19.88
N GLU A 225 13.96 16.04 -20.20
CA GLU A 225 12.64 15.45 -20.02
C GLU A 225 12.29 15.38 -18.52
N ALA A 226 13.23 14.91 -17.70
CA ALA A 226 13.06 14.83 -16.25
C ALA A 226 12.71 16.19 -15.64
N TYR A 227 13.46 17.24 -16.02
CA TYR A 227 13.18 18.61 -15.58
C TYR A 227 11.83 19.11 -16.08
N GLY A 228 11.48 18.80 -17.33
CA GLY A 228 10.18 19.14 -17.91
C GLY A 228 9.01 18.56 -17.13
N ILE A 229 9.08 17.26 -16.76
CA ILE A 229 8.04 16.60 -15.96
C ILE A 229 7.99 17.17 -14.53
N ALA A 230 9.13 17.36 -13.88
CA ALA A 230 9.18 17.98 -12.54
C ALA A 230 8.57 19.39 -12.54
N SER A 231 8.84 20.19 -13.58
CA SER A 231 8.28 21.53 -13.75
C SER A 231 6.77 21.51 -13.99
N GLN A 232 6.25 20.57 -14.78
CA GLN A 232 4.81 20.37 -14.96
C GLN A 232 4.13 20.00 -13.63
N GLY A 233 4.75 19.11 -12.86
CA GLY A 233 4.28 18.76 -11.53
C GLY A 233 4.27 19.97 -10.59
N LEU A 234 5.32 20.81 -10.60
CA LEU A 234 5.39 22.03 -9.78
C LEU A 234 4.37 23.10 -10.20
N ALA A 235 4.02 23.19 -11.47
CA ALA A 235 2.96 24.10 -11.92
C ALA A 235 1.60 23.74 -11.28
N LYS A 236 1.36 22.46 -11.03
CA LYS A 236 0.13 21.94 -10.39
C LYS A 236 0.24 21.88 -8.88
N TYR A 237 1.41 21.49 -8.35
CA TYR A 237 1.69 21.26 -6.94
C TYR A 237 2.79 22.19 -6.45
N ARG A 238 2.49 23.50 -6.39
CA ARG A 238 3.46 24.60 -6.18
C ARG A 238 4.29 24.47 -4.90
N ASP A 239 3.71 23.87 -3.85
CA ASP A 239 4.35 23.73 -2.54
C ASP A 239 5.10 22.39 -2.36
N SER A 240 5.17 21.57 -3.41
CA SER A 240 5.85 20.28 -3.36
C SER A 240 7.37 20.45 -3.15
N LYS A 241 7.82 20.13 -1.96
CA LYS A 241 9.26 20.09 -1.64
C LYS A 241 9.98 19.02 -2.45
N ILE A 242 9.35 17.85 -2.64
CA ILE A 242 9.93 16.70 -3.37
C ILE A 242 10.22 17.09 -4.82
N LEU A 243 9.21 17.60 -5.54
CA LEU A 243 9.39 18.01 -6.94
C LEU A 243 10.41 19.14 -7.09
N ARG A 244 10.44 20.09 -6.14
CA ARG A 244 11.43 21.17 -6.13
C ARG A 244 12.84 20.64 -5.91
N THR A 245 13.02 19.72 -4.96
CA THR A 245 14.32 19.07 -4.71
C THR A 245 14.77 18.29 -5.93
N LEU A 246 13.88 17.51 -6.53
CA LEU A 246 14.17 16.72 -7.73
C LEU A 246 14.56 17.62 -8.90
N ALA A 247 13.78 18.67 -9.20
CA ALA A 247 14.11 19.63 -10.25
C ALA A 247 15.48 20.30 -10.02
N ASN A 248 15.80 20.69 -8.78
CA ASN A 248 17.08 21.27 -8.44
C ASN A 248 18.25 20.28 -8.62
N ASN A 249 18.05 19.02 -8.25
CA ASN A 249 19.07 17.98 -8.42
C ASN A 249 19.32 17.70 -9.91
N ILE A 250 18.27 17.61 -10.72
CA ILE A 250 18.37 17.45 -12.17
C ILE A 250 19.11 18.64 -12.78
N TYR A 251 18.76 19.86 -12.40
CA TYR A 251 19.40 21.07 -12.91
C TYR A 251 20.91 21.14 -12.60
N LYS A 252 21.31 20.73 -11.38
CA LYS A 252 22.73 20.67 -10.98
C LYS A 252 23.55 19.65 -11.77
N ASN A 253 22.91 18.56 -12.25
CA ASN A 253 23.58 17.53 -13.06
C ASN A 253 23.73 17.89 -14.55
N LYS A 254 23.60 19.18 -14.87
CA LYS A 254 23.66 19.79 -16.21
C LYS A 254 22.56 19.27 -17.14
N ILE A 255 21.70 20.21 -17.52
CA ILE A 255 20.78 20.04 -18.64
C ILE A 255 21.61 20.35 -19.90
N ASP A 256 22.27 19.32 -20.44
CA ASP A 256 22.96 19.43 -21.74
C ASP A 256 21.95 19.20 -22.86
#